data_6dfe25d1019164eb1ee6b6540ec7be77
#
_entry.id   6dfe25d1019164eb1ee6b6540ec7be77
#
_cell.length_a   1.000
_cell.length_b   1.000
_cell.length_c   1.000
_cell.angle_alpha   90.00
_cell.angle_beta   90.00
_cell.angle_gamma   90.00
#
_symmetry.space_group_name_H-M   'P 1'
#
loop_
_entity.id
_entity.type
_entity.pdbx_description
1 polymer ?
#
loop_
_entity_poly.entity_id
_entity_poly.type
_entity_poly.pdbx_seq_one_letter_code
_entity_poly.pdbx_strand_id
1 'polypeptide(L)'
;MELDGATVLVVEDDDDTREVMRAMLELCGATVLVAESAKLGLDAYLKGHPDAIVSDIAMPGEDGYWLVREVARHLNTRDVPAVAVTAFAGQHPRDMALAAGFRAHLAKPVDPEVLCRTVVEVMAPN
;
A
#
# COMPACT_ATOMS: atom_id res chain seq x y z
N MET A 1 0.57 14.63 -14.42
CA MET A 1 0.49 13.22 -13.96
C MET A 1 -0.31 13.15 -12.68
N GLU A 2 -1.10 12.10 -12.54
CA GLU A 2 -2.07 11.99 -11.44
C GLU A 2 -1.44 12.02 -10.05
N LEU A 3 -0.23 11.52 -9.91
CA LEU A 3 0.45 11.41 -8.62
C LEU A 3 1.60 12.40 -8.45
N ASP A 4 1.67 13.43 -9.28
CA ASP A 4 2.70 14.47 -9.13
C ASP A 4 2.60 15.09 -7.73
N GLY A 5 3.74 15.17 -7.06
CA GLY A 5 3.82 15.71 -5.70
C GLY A 5 3.46 14.73 -4.59
N ALA A 6 2.95 13.53 -4.93
CA ALA A 6 2.61 12.53 -3.93
C ALA A 6 3.79 11.61 -3.65
N THR A 7 3.92 11.19 -2.40
CA THR A 7 4.88 10.17 -1.97
C THR A 7 4.10 8.92 -1.60
N VAL A 8 4.47 7.79 -2.21
CA VAL A 8 3.80 6.50 -2.00
C VAL A 8 4.81 5.49 -1.47
N LEU A 9 4.43 4.80 -0.40
CA LEU A 9 5.24 3.71 0.16
C LEU A 9 4.75 2.38 -0.39
N VAL A 10 5.65 1.62 -1.02
CA VAL A 10 5.36 0.27 -1.52
C VAL A 10 6.01 -0.75 -0.58
N VAL A 11 5.20 -1.64 -0.02
CA VAL A 11 5.66 -2.69 0.88
C VAL A 11 5.37 -4.05 0.23
N GLU A 12 6.42 -4.75 -0.13
CA GLU A 12 6.34 -6.00 -0.88
C GLU A 12 7.63 -6.79 -0.66
N ASP A 13 7.52 -8.05 -0.28
CA ASP A 13 8.69 -8.90 0.01
C ASP A 13 9.35 -9.45 -1.26
N ASP A 14 8.61 -9.62 -2.35
CA ASP A 14 9.19 -10.07 -3.62
C ASP A 14 9.88 -8.90 -4.33
N ASP A 15 11.18 -9.06 -4.60
CA ASP A 15 11.99 -7.99 -5.17
C ASP A 15 11.48 -7.53 -6.53
N ASP A 16 11.13 -8.46 -7.41
CA ASP A 16 10.67 -8.14 -8.76
C ASP A 16 9.31 -7.45 -8.74
N THR A 17 8.38 -7.95 -7.95
CA THR A 17 7.05 -7.36 -7.82
C THR A 17 7.15 -5.95 -7.23
N ARG A 18 8.02 -5.76 -6.22
CA ARG A 18 8.24 -4.45 -5.61
C ARG A 18 8.76 -3.45 -6.62
N GLU A 19 9.73 -3.84 -7.46
CA GLU A 19 10.30 -2.98 -8.50
C GLU A 19 9.27 -2.63 -9.58
N VAL A 20 8.44 -3.59 -9.98
CA VAL A 20 7.39 -3.33 -10.97
C VAL A 20 6.38 -2.32 -10.43
N MET A 21 5.93 -2.49 -9.20
CA MET A 21 4.97 -1.54 -8.61
C MET A 21 5.60 -0.15 -8.43
N ARG A 22 6.87 -0.09 -8.03
CA ARG A 22 7.58 1.19 -7.93
C ARG A 22 7.60 1.90 -9.28
N ALA A 23 7.98 1.18 -10.34
CA ALA A 23 8.04 1.74 -11.68
C ALA A 23 6.68 2.25 -12.17
N MET A 24 5.62 1.48 -11.93
CA MET A 24 4.25 1.88 -12.28
C MET A 24 3.88 3.22 -11.65
N LEU A 25 4.15 3.36 -10.36
CA LEU A 25 3.79 4.58 -9.62
C LEU A 25 4.66 5.77 -10.01
N GLU A 26 5.95 5.53 -10.25
CA GLU A 26 6.85 6.59 -10.72
C GLU A 26 6.43 7.12 -12.09
N LEU A 27 5.95 6.26 -12.97
CA LEU A 27 5.43 6.68 -14.27
C LEU A 27 4.19 7.57 -14.14
N CYS A 28 3.48 7.47 -13.04
CA CYS A 28 2.32 8.34 -12.75
C CYS A 28 2.72 9.61 -12.00
N GLY A 29 4.01 9.84 -11.77
CA GLY A 29 4.51 11.05 -11.15
C GLY A 29 4.84 10.94 -9.66
N ALA A 30 4.61 9.80 -9.04
CA ALA A 30 4.86 9.63 -7.61
C ALA A 30 6.35 9.57 -7.28
N THR A 31 6.70 10.06 -6.10
CA THR A 31 7.94 9.71 -5.43
C THR A 31 7.66 8.43 -4.64
N VAL A 32 8.47 7.41 -4.80
CA VAL A 32 8.19 6.10 -4.20
C VAL A 32 9.24 5.73 -3.17
N LEU A 33 8.77 5.39 -1.97
CA LEU A 33 9.57 4.75 -0.94
C LEU A 33 9.26 3.25 -1.00
N VAL A 34 10.25 2.41 -0.72
CA VAL A 34 10.05 0.95 -0.76
C VAL A 34 10.48 0.30 0.55
N ALA A 35 9.83 -0.80 0.88
CA ALA A 35 10.20 -1.64 2.02
C ALA A 35 9.91 -3.09 1.68
N GLU A 36 10.76 -4.00 2.16
CA GLU A 36 10.67 -5.43 1.85
C GLU A 36 9.95 -6.24 2.92
N SER A 37 9.48 -5.60 3.98
CA SER A 37 8.74 -6.26 5.06
C SER A 37 7.78 -5.29 5.71
N ALA A 38 6.80 -5.82 6.44
CA ALA A 38 5.84 -4.98 7.14
C ALA A 38 6.50 -4.12 8.22
N LYS A 39 7.49 -4.67 8.94
CA LYS A 39 8.21 -3.90 9.97
C LYS A 39 9.02 -2.76 9.36
N LEU A 40 9.74 -3.03 8.28
CA LEU A 40 10.47 -1.99 7.56
C LEU A 40 9.50 -0.98 6.93
N GLY A 41 8.33 -1.44 6.53
CA GLY A 41 7.26 -0.58 6.02
C GLY A 41 6.76 0.40 7.06
N LEU A 42 6.54 -0.07 8.29
CA LEU A 42 6.15 0.81 9.39
C LEU A 42 7.23 1.85 9.68
N ASP A 43 8.49 1.42 9.73
CA ASP A 43 9.62 2.31 9.95
C ASP A 43 9.71 3.39 8.86
N ALA A 44 9.59 2.98 7.60
CA ALA A 44 9.60 3.91 6.46
C ALA A 44 8.43 4.89 6.52
N TYR A 45 7.25 4.42 6.93
CA TYR A 45 6.08 5.27 7.10
C TYR A 45 6.32 6.35 8.15
N LEU A 46 6.84 5.95 9.31
CA LEU A 46 7.05 6.89 10.41
C LEU A 46 8.13 7.92 10.09
N LYS A 47 9.14 7.56 9.32
CA LYS A 47 10.23 8.47 8.93
C LYS A 47 9.88 9.32 7.72
N GLY A 48 9.20 8.75 6.74
CA GLY A 48 8.97 9.38 5.45
C GLY A 48 7.63 10.08 5.30
N HIS A 49 6.67 9.80 6.17
CA HIS A 49 5.32 10.37 6.12
C HIS A 49 4.71 10.35 4.72
N PRO A 50 4.60 9.16 4.07
CA PRO A 50 4.04 9.09 2.73
C PRO A 50 2.55 9.45 2.72
N ASP A 51 2.07 9.85 1.57
CA ASP A 51 0.66 10.21 1.37
C ASP A 51 -0.23 8.97 1.22
N ALA A 52 0.35 7.86 0.78
CA ALA A 52 -0.37 6.60 0.61
C ALA A 52 0.57 5.41 0.74
N ILE A 53 -0.01 4.25 1.01
CA ILE A 53 0.70 2.97 1.12
C ILE A 53 0.09 2.01 0.11
N VAL A 54 0.95 1.24 -0.58
CA VAL A 54 0.55 0.08 -1.36
C VAL A 54 1.28 -1.12 -0.73
N SER A 55 0.54 -2.05 -0.16
CA SER A 55 1.13 -3.16 0.58
C SER A 55 0.57 -4.51 0.16
N ASP A 56 1.46 -5.47 -0.04
CA ASP A 56 1.07 -6.87 -0.07
C ASP A 56 0.50 -7.25 1.30
N ILE A 57 -0.37 -8.24 1.33
CA ILE A 57 -0.93 -8.76 2.56
C ILE A 57 -0.07 -9.91 3.10
N ALA A 58 0.17 -10.93 2.27
CA ALA A 58 0.90 -12.13 2.69
C ALA A 58 2.41 -11.91 2.55
N MET A 59 3.08 -11.73 3.67
CA MET A 59 4.54 -11.54 3.73
C MET A 59 5.11 -12.34 4.90
N PRO A 60 6.38 -12.78 4.80
CA PRO A 60 7.03 -13.42 5.96
C PRO A 60 7.12 -12.46 7.14
N GLY A 61 6.98 -12.98 8.34
CA GLY A 61 6.95 -12.16 9.55
C GLY A 61 5.58 -11.53 9.74
N GLU A 62 5.53 -10.24 10.03
CA GLU A 62 4.26 -9.53 10.14
C GLU A 62 3.68 -9.30 8.75
N ASP A 63 2.36 -9.33 8.64
CA ASP A 63 1.66 -9.20 7.36
C ASP A 63 1.16 -7.77 7.10
N GLY A 64 0.49 -7.57 5.96
CA GLY A 64 -0.05 -6.28 5.60
C GLY A 64 -1.17 -5.80 6.51
N TYR A 65 -1.93 -6.71 7.10
CA TYR A 65 -2.95 -6.36 8.08
C TYR A 65 -2.33 -5.74 9.33
N TRP A 66 -1.26 -6.35 9.82
CA TRP A 66 -0.51 -5.81 10.95
C TRP A 66 0.00 -4.40 10.65
N LEU A 67 0.57 -4.23 9.46
CA LEU A 67 1.12 -2.92 9.06
C LEU A 67 0.06 -1.83 9.09
N VAL A 68 -1.08 -2.07 8.45
CA VAL A 68 -2.11 -1.03 8.35
C VAL A 68 -2.75 -0.74 9.71
N ARG A 69 -2.86 -1.76 10.57
CA ARG A 69 -3.35 -1.55 11.94
C ARG A 69 -2.38 -0.70 12.76
N GLU A 70 -1.07 -0.93 12.63
CA GLU A 70 -0.07 -0.15 13.34
C GLU A 70 -0.04 1.31 12.86
N VAL A 71 -0.16 1.52 11.56
CA VAL A 71 -0.25 2.89 11.02
C VAL A 71 -1.51 3.58 11.52
N ALA A 72 -2.64 2.89 11.52
CA ALA A 72 -3.91 3.45 12.00
C ALA A 72 -3.82 3.86 13.46
N ARG A 73 -3.14 3.07 14.29
CA ARG A 73 -2.91 3.40 15.70
C ARG A 73 -2.09 4.69 15.84
N HIS A 74 -1.03 4.83 15.06
CA HIS A 74 -0.19 6.02 15.09
C HIS A 74 -0.96 7.27 14.62
N LEU A 75 -1.84 7.13 13.65
CA LEU A 75 -2.67 8.22 13.15
C LEU A 75 -3.91 8.47 14.01
N ASN A 76 -4.20 7.58 14.94
CA ASN A 76 -5.41 7.60 15.75
C ASN A 76 -6.67 7.65 14.86
N THR A 77 -6.74 6.73 13.89
CA THR A 77 -7.82 6.65 12.92
C THR A 77 -8.25 5.19 12.70
N ARG A 78 -9.39 4.97 12.07
CA ARG A 78 -9.88 3.64 11.73
C ARG A 78 -9.27 3.09 10.46
N ASP A 79 -9.02 3.96 9.50
CA ASP A 79 -8.48 3.56 8.21
C ASP A 79 -7.30 4.44 7.81
N VAL A 80 -6.57 3.98 6.84
CA VAL A 80 -5.34 4.57 6.37
C VAL A 80 -5.43 4.72 4.85
N PRO A 81 -4.85 5.77 4.24
CA PRO A 81 -4.80 5.85 2.78
C PRO A 81 -3.87 4.76 2.24
N ALA A 82 -4.38 3.54 2.20
CA ALA A 82 -3.61 2.35 1.85
C ALA A 82 -4.41 1.43 0.93
N VAL A 83 -3.69 0.84 -0.02
CA VAL A 83 -4.20 -0.15 -0.96
C VAL A 83 -3.59 -1.51 -0.62
N ALA A 84 -4.43 -2.51 -0.37
CA ALA A 84 -3.98 -3.88 -0.21
C ALA A 84 -3.86 -4.52 -1.59
N VAL A 85 -2.76 -5.23 -1.83
CA VAL A 85 -2.53 -5.96 -3.07
C VAL A 85 -2.20 -7.40 -2.72
N THR A 86 -2.87 -8.37 -3.33
CA THR A 86 -2.66 -9.77 -2.97
C THR A 86 -2.77 -10.71 -4.17
N ALA A 87 -1.92 -11.74 -4.19
CA ALA A 87 -2.04 -12.88 -5.12
C ALA A 87 -3.09 -13.88 -4.63
N PHE A 88 -3.54 -13.76 -3.38
CA PHE A 88 -4.41 -14.74 -2.71
C PHE A 88 -5.75 -14.12 -2.30
N ALA A 89 -6.46 -13.54 -3.28
CA ALA A 89 -7.71 -12.81 -3.02
C ALA A 89 -8.78 -13.68 -2.33
N GLY A 90 -8.77 -15.00 -2.57
CA GLY A 90 -9.69 -15.93 -1.91
C GLY A 90 -9.41 -16.08 -0.42
N GLN A 91 -8.14 -16.04 -0.01
CA GLN A 91 -7.72 -16.15 1.40
C GLN A 91 -7.69 -14.77 2.08
N HIS A 92 -7.53 -13.72 1.29
CA HIS A 92 -7.45 -12.35 1.79
C HIS A 92 -8.45 -11.49 1.03
N PRO A 93 -9.77 -11.68 1.29
CA PRO A 93 -10.79 -10.96 0.55
C PRO A 93 -10.87 -9.49 0.93
N ARG A 94 -11.52 -8.74 0.07
CA ARG A 94 -11.67 -7.29 0.23
C ARG A 94 -12.24 -6.90 1.60
N ASP A 95 -13.23 -7.64 2.08
CA ASP A 95 -13.89 -7.36 3.37
C ASP A 95 -12.89 -7.36 4.52
N MET A 96 -11.97 -8.34 4.53
CA MET A 96 -10.95 -8.43 5.57
C MET A 96 -9.95 -7.27 5.47
N ALA A 97 -9.59 -6.89 4.25
CA ALA A 97 -8.66 -5.77 4.05
C ALA A 97 -9.29 -4.47 4.55
N LEU A 98 -10.54 -4.21 4.20
CA LEU A 98 -11.24 -3.00 4.66
C LEU A 98 -11.42 -3.00 6.18
N ALA A 99 -11.74 -4.17 6.77
CA ALA A 99 -11.89 -4.28 8.23
C ALA A 99 -10.58 -4.02 8.96
N ALA A 100 -9.44 -4.34 8.35
CA ALA A 100 -8.13 -4.09 8.95
C ALA A 100 -7.69 -2.63 8.90
N GLY A 101 -8.29 -1.83 7.99
CA GLY A 101 -7.97 -0.41 7.87
C GLY A 101 -7.52 0.04 6.49
N PHE A 102 -7.42 -0.87 5.52
CA PHE A 102 -7.18 -0.50 4.13
C PHE A 102 -8.40 0.21 3.54
N ARG A 103 -8.18 1.12 2.61
CA ARG A 103 -9.28 1.80 1.90
C ARG A 103 -9.62 1.14 0.57
N ALA A 104 -8.72 0.31 0.04
CA ALA A 104 -8.94 -0.39 -1.23
C ALA A 104 -8.19 -1.72 -1.25
N HIS A 105 -8.58 -2.60 -2.16
CA HIS A 105 -8.02 -3.93 -2.31
C HIS A 105 -7.96 -4.29 -3.79
N LEU A 106 -6.79 -4.73 -4.26
CA LEU A 106 -6.57 -5.14 -5.64
C LEU A 106 -5.94 -6.54 -5.67
N ALA A 107 -6.35 -7.35 -6.63
CA ALA A 107 -5.75 -8.66 -6.86
C ALA A 107 -4.56 -8.52 -7.82
N LYS A 108 -3.51 -9.32 -7.60
CA LYS A 108 -2.39 -9.42 -8.52
C LYS A 108 -2.74 -10.33 -9.70
N PRO A 109 -2.21 -10.09 -10.88
CA PRO A 109 -1.33 -8.97 -11.25
C PRO A 109 -2.12 -7.66 -11.38
N VAL A 110 -1.53 -6.56 -10.91
CA VAL A 110 -2.21 -5.27 -10.96
C VAL A 110 -1.97 -4.58 -12.31
N ASP A 111 -3.03 -3.94 -12.81
CA ASP A 111 -2.94 -3.07 -13.98
C ASP A 111 -2.36 -1.72 -13.53
N PRO A 112 -1.36 -1.16 -14.24
CA PRO A 112 -0.76 0.12 -13.87
C PRO A 112 -1.76 1.27 -13.75
N GLU A 113 -2.70 1.39 -14.68
CA GLU A 113 -3.70 2.46 -14.64
C GLU A 113 -4.63 2.31 -13.45
N VAL A 114 -5.04 1.07 -13.16
CA VAL A 114 -5.91 0.77 -12.02
C VAL A 114 -5.18 1.07 -10.72
N LEU A 115 -3.90 0.68 -10.62
CA LEU A 115 -3.10 0.96 -9.41
C LEU A 115 -3.00 2.46 -9.15
N CYS A 116 -2.62 3.24 -10.16
CA CYS A 116 -2.45 4.68 -10.02
C CYS A 116 -3.75 5.37 -9.64
N ARG A 117 -4.85 5.01 -10.29
CA ARG A 117 -6.16 5.58 -10.01
C ARG A 117 -6.62 5.23 -8.60
N THR A 118 -6.40 3.98 -8.18
CA THR A 118 -6.78 3.53 -6.84
C THR A 118 -5.99 4.27 -5.76
N VAL A 119 -4.69 4.52 -5.99
CA VAL A 119 -3.88 5.31 -5.06
C VAL A 119 -4.43 6.74 -4.94
N VAL A 120 -4.79 7.37 -6.06
CA VAL A 120 -5.43 8.69 -6.02
C VAL A 120 -6.71 8.66 -5.18
N GLU A 121 -7.53 7.65 -5.37
CA GLU A 121 -8.80 7.51 -4.64
C GLU A 121 -8.58 7.37 -3.13
N VAL A 122 -7.60 6.56 -2.71
CA VAL A 122 -7.37 6.35 -1.27
C VAL A 122 -6.74 7.57 -0.59
N MET A 123 -6.11 8.45 -1.34
CA MET A 123 -5.56 9.71 -0.80
C MET A 123 -6.64 10.77 -0.59
N ALA A 124 -7.80 10.62 -1.21
CA ALA A 124 -8.87 11.59 -1.08
C ALA A 124 -9.40 11.62 0.36
N PRO A 125 -9.73 12.80 0.91
CA PRO A 125 -10.32 12.88 2.25
C PRO A 125 -11.67 12.17 2.29
N ASN A 126 -11.97 11.56 3.43
CA ASN A 126 -13.28 10.93 3.65
C ASN A 126 -14.36 11.97 3.93
#